data_7dd5023f9ee516905a4a791c92391bf8
#
_entry.id   7dd5023f9ee516905a4a791c92391bf8
#
_cell.length_a   1.000
_cell.length_b   1.000
_cell.length_c   1.000
_cell.angle_alpha   90.00
_cell.angle_beta   90.00
_cell.angle_gamma   90.00
#
_symmetry.space_group_name_H-M   'P 1'
#
loop_
_entity.id
_entity.type
_entity.pdbx_description
1 polymer ?
#
loop_
_entity_poly.entity_id
_entity_poly.type
_entity_poly.pdbx_seq_one_letter_code
_entity_poly.pdbx_strand_id
1 'polypeptide(L)'
;MGSRPTGAGRGSVVRVFFLAFVVYAYFMPRWADWNIDSRLDLVHAMVDRNTLRIDTYNQNTWDKATLHGHFYSDKAPGTALLGAGVYGLFVLARAAPLTGQAIRAVERSSAWEPAIRLGRTSTQAAPAAGGASLAGCHRTGGASSVQVISWGNRLVPPFRDWALSKYIVSVGAVSFFSALFVAFFFWFLSLFAVSRPARWLLTLLYAFATVALPYSTVFYSHQLVAGALFTAFALLYLVSRRMCRPGSVPAAGFLLGFAFFTEYTVALAVVVIGVYGLWAVRGRVRRVANMAAAGAVPVAGLFAYNYACFGNPLDTGYSHDFCWSSAQGAGFAGFTYPHLGPLFDLTLGSFRGLFFASPFLLLVIPGLLLMRKRVLGPEASVCAITVVLFILAISAYWGWNGGKVDGPRYLVPIVPFCAFPVLFALDQMLGWTVGRVAVAALAGWSIFACWSGLLGGELFPVSWHRNPLFQDSLPELAGNHIAPNAGLFLDLQGWQTLLPLAALVILVLVVGQPSGLRGRLTGPSLVRRERLAIQK
;
A
#
# COMPACT_ATOMS: atom_id res chain seq x y z
N MET A 1 -38.60 9.66 2.91
CA MET A 1 -38.43 8.56 3.87
C MET A 1 -37.04 7.98 3.70
N GLY A 2 -36.07 8.41 4.52
CA GLY A 2 -34.70 7.94 4.45
C GLY A 2 -34.58 6.55 5.08
N SER A 3 -34.24 5.55 4.27
CA SER A 3 -33.88 4.23 4.79
C SER A 3 -32.70 4.38 5.77
N ARG A 4 -32.87 3.87 7.00
CA ARG A 4 -31.78 3.82 7.98
C ARG A 4 -30.59 3.10 7.34
N PRO A 5 -29.36 3.61 7.50
CA PRO A 5 -28.17 2.92 6.99
C PRO A 5 -28.15 1.50 7.58
N THR A 6 -28.30 0.51 6.73
CA THR A 6 -28.10 -0.90 7.11
C THR A 6 -26.62 -1.13 7.22
N GLY A 7 -26.06 -1.00 8.43
CA GLY A 7 -24.67 -1.25 8.70
C GLY A 7 -24.17 -2.57 8.05
N ALA A 8 -22.92 -2.62 7.61
CA ALA A 8 -22.33 -3.85 7.10
C ALA A 8 -22.42 -4.94 8.18
N GLY A 9 -23.04 -6.07 7.86
CA GLY A 9 -23.06 -7.21 8.77
C GLY A 9 -21.61 -7.67 9.06
N ARG A 10 -21.32 -8.06 10.32
CA ARG A 10 -19.97 -8.53 10.73
C ARG A 10 -19.39 -9.55 9.75
N GLY A 11 -20.20 -10.51 9.29
CA GLY A 11 -19.77 -11.52 8.33
C GLY A 11 -19.29 -10.95 6.98
N SER A 12 -19.88 -9.84 6.51
CA SER A 12 -19.42 -9.19 5.27
C SER A 12 -18.08 -8.48 5.44
N VAL A 13 -17.84 -7.85 6.59
CA VAL A 13 -16.56 -7.18 6.90
C VAL A 13 -15.43 -8.22 7.00
N VAL A 14 -15.69 -9.32 7.70
CA VAL A 14 -14.74 -10.44 7.84
C VAL A 14 -14.43 -11.07 6.48
N ARG A 15 -15.45 -11.25 5.62
CA ARG A 15 -15.26 -11.77 4.26
C ARG A 15 -14.39 -10.86 3.41
N VAL A 16 -14.62 -9.54 3.46
CA VAL A 16 -13.79 -8.55 2.74
C VAL A 16 -12.35 -8.62 3.22
N PHE A 17 -12.12 -8.74 4.53
CA PHE A 17 -10.78 -8.91 5.09
C PHE A 17 -10.08 -10.15 4.50
N PHE A 18 -10.71 -11.33 4.60
CA PHE A 18 -10.08 -12.56 4.10
C PHE A 18 -9.89 -12.57 2.59
N LEU A 19 -10.82 -11.98 1.82
CA LEU A 19 -10.68 -11.85 0.39
C LEU A 19 -9.45 -11.00 0.02
N ALA A 20 -9.30 -9.84 0.66
CA ALA A 20 -8.14 -8.98 0.43
C ALA A 20 -6.85 -9.66 0.93
N PHE A 21 -6.87 -10.24 2.13
CA PHE A 21 -5.68 -10.86 2.72
C PHE A 21 -5.16 -12.04 1.91
N VAL A 22 -6.05 -12.94 1.45
CA VAL A 22 -5.67 -14.09 0.62
C VAL A 22 -5.00 -13.61 -0.68
N VAL A 23 -5.57 -12.61 -1.35
CA VAL A 23 -4.98 -12.08 -2.59
C VAL A 23 -3.63 -11.43 -2.32
N TYR A 24 -3.53 -10.58 -1.28
CA TYR A 24 -2.29 -9.85 -1.00
C TYR A 24 -1.16 -10.76 -0.51
N ALA A 25 -1.48 -11.76 0.31
CA ALA A 25 -0.49 -12.70 0.82
C ALA A 25 -0.11 -13.79 -0.21
N TYR A 26 -0.82 -13.89 -1.34
CA TYR A 26 -0.55 -14.93 -2.33
C TYR A 26 0.73 -14.68 -3.12
N PHE A 27 1.10 -13.43 -3.35
CA PHE A 27 2.26 -13.05 -4.16
C PHE A 27 3.51 -12.90 -3.29
N MET A 28 4.63 -13.40 -3.80
CA MET A 28 5.93 -13.22 -3.16
C MET A 28 6.46 -11.81 -3.48
N PRO A 29 7.09 -11.12 -2.52
CA PRO A 29 7.70 -9.83 -2.78
C PRO A 29 8.90 -9.99 -3.72
N ARG A 30 9.14 -8.97 -4.54
CA ARG A 30 10.26 -8.93 -5.48
C ARG A 30 11.60 -9.08 -4.76
N TRP A 31 12.49 -9.83 -5.37
CA TRP A 31 13.78 -10.12 -4.76
C TRP A 31 14.70 -8.91 -4.73
N ALA A 32 14.86 -8.21 -5.84
CA ALA A 32 15.77 -7.08 -5.97
C ALA A 32 15.02 -5.76 -6.03
N ASP A 33 14.73 -5.20 -4.87
CA ASP A 33 14.13 -3.89 -4.74
C ASP A 33 14.86 -3.12 -3.63
N TRP A 34 15.63 -2.12 -4.02
CA TRP A 34 16.44 -1.33 -3.10
C TRP A 34 15.65 -0.71 -1.95
N ASN A 35 14.43 -0.27 -2.25
CA ASN A 35 13.56 0.35 -1.25
C ASN A 35 13.05 -0.66 -0.20
N ILE A 36 12.71 -1.88 -0.65
CA ILE A 36 12.34 -2.98 0.24
C ILE A 36 13.55 -3.43 1.05
N ASP A 37 14.68 -3.64 0.35
CA ASP A 37 15.89 -4.17 0.98
C ASP A 37 16.45 -3.21 2.03
N SER A 38 16.49 -1.90 1.78
CA SER A 38 16.88 -0.90 2.78
C SER A 38 16.08 -1.00 4.09
N ARG A 39 14.75 -1.21 3.99
CA ARG A 39 13.90 -1.40 5.17
C ARG A 39 14.09 -2.77 5.82
N LEU A 40 14.27 -3.82 5.02
CA LEU A 40 14.48 -5.17 5.51
C LEU A 40 15.84 -5.30 6.20
N ASP A 41 16.88 -4.65 5.67
CA ASP A 41 18.20 -4.57 6.29
C ASP A 41 18.12 -3.97 7.68
N LEU A 42 17.33 -2.90 7.85
CA LEU A 42 17.08 -2.31 9.16
C LEU A 42 16.31 -3.26 10.08
N VAL A 43 15.34 -4.02 9.57
CA VAL A 43 14.64 -5.07 10.35
C VAL A 43 15.63 -6.10 10.89
N HIS A 44 16.49 -6.65 10.02
CA HIS A 44 17.50 -7.64 10.41
C HIS A 44 18.55 -7.03 11.35
N ALA A 45 18.98 -5.79 11.09
CA ALA A 45 19.94 -5.10 11.97
C ALA A 45 19.38 -4.94 13.39
N MET A 46 18.12 -4.55 13.53
CA MET A 46 17.46 -4.41 14.84
C MET A 46 17.30 -5.74 15.57
N VAL A 47 16.85 -6.79 14.88
CA VAL A 47 16.48 -8.06 15.53
C VAL A 47 17.70 -8.98 15.70
N ASP A 48 18.53 -9.12 14.67
CA ASP A 48 19.64 -10.08 14.67
C ASP A 48 20.91 -9.49 15.31
N ARG A 49 21.07 -8.16 15.29
CA ARG A 49 22.30 -7.46 15.71
C ARG A 49 22.09 -6.41 16.80
N ASN A 50 20.85 -6.15 17.19
CA ASN A 50 20.51 -5.11 18.17
C ASN A 50 21.15 -3.74 17.85
N THR A 51 21.11 -3.33 16.57
CA THR A 51 21.68 -2.09 16.07
C THR A 51 20.78 -1.45 15.00
N LEU A 52 20.94 -0.13 14.79
CA LEU A 52 20.30 0.59 13.69
C LEU A 52 21.20 0.69 12.45
N ARG A 53 22.46 0.23 12.54
CA ARG A 53 23.42 0.22 11.44
C ARG A 53 23.19 -0.99 10.54
N ILE A 54 23.07 -0.76 9.24
CA ILE A 54 22.87 -1.82 8.25
C ILE A 54 24.19 -2.30 7.61
N ASP A 55 25.33 -2.06 8.26
CA ASP A 55 26.66 -2.35 7.73
C ASP A 55 26.81 -3.79 7.22
N THR A 56 26.21 -4.75 7.90
CA THR A 56 26.26 -6.18 7.54
C THR A 56 25.48 -6.50 6.26
N TYR A 57 24.44 -5.73 5.96
CA TYR A 57 23.45 -6.03 4.90
C TYR A 57 23.47 -5.01 3.75
N ASN A 58 24.11 -3.86 3.91
CA ASN A 58 24.05 -2.69 3.03
C ASN A 58 24.41 -2.92 1.56
N GLN A 59 24.95 -4.08 1.19
CA GLN A 59 25.40 -4.39 -0.18
C GLN A 59 24.24 -4.74 -1.13
N ASN A 60 23.05 -5.01 -0.60
CA ASN A 60 21.87 -5.39 -1.37
C ASN A 60 21.02 -4.18 -1.78
N THR A 61 21.35 -2.99 -1.30
CA THR A 61 20.59 -1.77 -1.57
C THR A 61 21.49 -0.58 -1.88
N TRP A 62 20.99 0.29 -2.77
CA TRP A 62 21.56 1.63 -3.00
C TRP A 62 20.75 2.71 -2.26
N ASP A 63 19.55 2.39 -1.81
CA ASP A 63 18.72 3.23 -0.94
C ASP A 63 19.26 3.15 0.49
N LYS A 64 20.36 3.85 0.76
CA LYS A 64 21.05 3.88 2.06
C LYS A 64 21.68 5.23 2.32
N ALA A 65 21.76 5.58 3.60
CA ALA A 65 22.49 6.73 4.10
C ALA A 65 23.87 6.31 4.60
N THR A 66 24.85 7.21 4.51
CA THR A 66 26.20 6.99 5.03
C THR A 66 26.62 8.13 5.94
N LEU A 67 27.13 7.78 7.14
CA LEU A 67 27.67 8.75 8.09
C LEU A 67 28.80 8.11 8.91
N HIS A 68 29.95 8.79 9.01
CA HIS A 68 31.13 8.36 9.77
C HIS A 68 31.60 6.91 9.46
N GLY A 69 31.48 6.49 8.19
CA GLY A 69 31.90 5.15 7.75
C GLY A 69 30.88 4.04 8.02
N HIS A 70 29.70 4.37 8.55
CA HIS A 70 28.60 3.43 8.78
C HIS A 70 27.46 3.65 7.79
N PHE A 71 26.67 2.59 7.55
CA PHE A 71 25.50 2.62 6.71
C PHE A 71 24.22 2.50 7.52
N TYR A 72 23.20 3.24 7.10
CA TYR A 72 21.87 3.27 7.70
C TYR A 72 20.81 3.19 6.60
N SER A 73 19.60 2.77 6.94
CA SER A 73 18.47 2.93 6.02
C SER A 73 18.20 4.43 5.82
N ASP A 74 18.05 4.86 4.56
CA ASP A 74 17.65 6.23 4.21
C ASP A 74 16.14 6.47 4.41
N LYS A 75 15.36 5.41 4.68
CA LYS A 75 13.91 5.45 4.78
C LYS A 75 13.44 5.78 6.20
N ALA A 76 12.26 6.41 6.29
CA ALA A 76 11.58 6.59 7.58
C ALA A 76 11.30 5.23 8.25
N PRO A 77 11.52 5.08 9.58
CA PRO A 77 11.64 3.77 10.23
C PRO A 77 10.33 3.06 10.52
N GLY A 78 9.15 3.72 10.37
CA GLY A 78 7.87 3.18 10.81
C GLY A 78 7.52 1.81 10.23
N THR A 79 7.74 1.60 8.92
CA THR A 79 7.52 0.28 8.30
C THR A 79 8.52 -0.76 8.82
N ALA A 80 9.79 -0.39 8.97
CA ALA A 80 10.82 -1.30 9.46
C ALA A 80 10.58 -1.73 10.91
N LEU A 81 10.08 -0.84 11.78
CA LEU A 81 9.72 -1.18 13.15
C LEU A 81 8.53 -2.15 13.24
N LEU A 82 7.50 -1.98 12.40
CA LEU A 82 6.44 -2.99 12.28
C LEU A 82 7.02 -4.32 11.79
N GLY A 83 7.88 -4.27 10.78
CA GLY A 83 8.57 -5.44 10.25
C GLY A 83 9.44 -6.14 11.29
N ALA A 84 10.15 -5.38 12.15
CA ALA A 84 10.97 -5.95 13.23
C ALA A 84 10.11 -6.72 14.25
N GLY A 85 8.92 -6.22 14.58
CA GLY A 85 7.97 -6.96 15.42
C GLY A 85 7.55 -8.29 14.79
N VAL A 86 7.21 -8.28 13.49
CA VAL A 86 6.84 -9.51 12.75
C VAL A 86 8.01 -10.47 12.63
N TYR A 87 9.19 -9.96 12.27
CA TYR A 87 10.40 -10.77 12.13
C TYR A 87 10.86 -11.36 13.48
N GLY A 88 10.76 -10.60 14.57
CA GLY A 88 11.06 -11.11 15.91
C GLY A 88 10.15 -12.30 16.30
N LEU A 89 8.85 -12.20 16.01
CA LEU A 89 7.93 -13.33 16.21
C LEU A 89 8.29 -14.53 15.32
N PHE A 90 8.70 -14.29 14.08
CA PHE A 90 9.16 -15.35 13.17
C PHE A 90 10.42 -16.03 13.71
N VAL A 91 11.41 -15.29 14.20
CA VAL A 91 12.64 -15.83 14.81
C VAL A 91 12.30 -16.71 16.03
N LEU A 92 11.38 -16.26 16.89
CA LEU A 92 10.91 -17.06 18.02
C LEU A 92 10.21 -18.35 17.57
N ALA A 93 9.33 -18.26 16.55
CA ALA A 93 8.68 -19.43 15.98
C ALA A 93 9.67 -20.40 15.34
N ARG A 94 10.73 -19.90 14.69
CA ARG A 94 11.81 -20.70 14.10
C ARG A 94 12.64 -21.43 15.15
N ALA A 95 12.81 -20.85 16.33
CA ALA A 95 13.54 -21.44 17.44
C ALA A 95 12.76 -22.58 18.14
N ALA A 96 11.43 -22.56 18.08
CA ALA A 96 10.59 -23.59 18.70
C ALA A 96 10.64 -24.93 17.93
N PRO A 97 10.67 -26.09 18.61
CA PRO A 97 10.96 -27.39 17.98
C PRO A 97 10.00 -27.75 16.85
N LEU A 98 8.70 -27.65 17.05
CA LEU A 98 7.67 -28.07 16.05
C LEU A 98 7.57 -27.09 14.89
N THR A 99 7.40 -25.79 15.18
CA THR A 99 7.27 -24.77 14.14
C THR A 99 8.58 -24.57 13.38
N GLY A 100 9.73 -24.68 14.05
CA GLY A 100 11.05 -24.58 13.42
C GLY A 100 11.33 -25.67 12.38
N GLN A 101 10.84 -26.89 12.57
CA GLN A 101 10.96 -27.94 11.56
C GLN A 101 10.13 -27.60 10.30
N ALA A 102 8.89 -27.16 10.48
CA ALA A 102 8.03 -26.74 9.37
C ALA A 102 8.62 -25.54 8.62
N ILE A 103 9.12 -24.52 9.33
CA ILE A 103 9.76 -23.36 8.73
C ILE A 103 10.97 -23.77 7.91
N ARG A 104 11.88 -24.60 8.43
CA ARG A 104 13.04 -25.11 7.71
C ARG A 104 12.68 -25.94 6.46
N ALA A 105 11.56 -26.65 6.49
CA ALA A 105 11.05 -27.35 5.30
C ALA A 105 10.63 -26.36 4.22
N VAL A 106 9.91 -25.30 4.58
CA VAL A 106 9.53 -24.21 3.64
C VAL A 106 10.76 -23.48 3.12
N GLU A 107 11.75 -23.17 3.94
CA GLU A 107 13.02 -22.53 3.55
C GLU A 107 13.78 -23.34 2.50
N ARG A 108 13.72 -24.66 2.57
CA ARG A 108 14.41 -25.56 1.62
C ARG A 108 13.67 -25.75 0.30
N SER A 109 12.46 -25.26 0.18
CA SER A 109 11.65 -25.42 -1.03
C SER A 109 12.32 -24.78 -2.26
N SER A 110 12.28 -25.48 -3.39
CA SER A 110 12.68 -24.95 -4.71
C SER A 110 11.76 -23.82 -5.20
N ALA A 111 10.58 -23.68 -4.62
CA ALA A 111 9.63 -22.60 -4.95
C ALA A 111 10.21 -21.19 -4.81
N TRP A 112 11.27 -21.01 -4.03
CA TRP A 112 11.97 -19.72 -3.90
C TRP A 112 12.90 -19.40 -5.06
N GLU A 113 13.33 -20.40 -5.83
CA GLU A 113 14.33 -20.21 -6.90
C GLU A 113 13.90 -19.23 -7.99
N PRO A 114 12.65 -19.24 -8.51
CA PRO A 114 12.21 -18.26 -9.48
C PRO A 114 12.32 -16.84 -8.94
N ALA A 115 11.83 -16.58 -7.73
CA ALA A 115 11.93 -15.27 -7.07
C ALA A 115 13.40 -14.82 -6.89
N ILE A 116 14.31 -15.75 -6.57
CA ILE A 116 15.75 -15.48 -6.41
C ILE A 116 16.44 -15.23 -7.75
N ARG A 117 16.14 -16.02 -8.78
CA ARG A 117 16.77 -15.90 -10.11
C ARG A 117 16.45 -14.57 -10.78
N LEU A 118 15.21 -14.12 -10.68
CA LEU A 118 14.77 -12.85 -11.27
C LEU A 118 15.47 -11.64 -10.63
N GLY A 119 15.72 -11.69 -9.33
CA GLY A 119 16.54 -10.71 -8.68
C GLY A 119 17.96 -10.60 -9.24
N ARG A 120 18.55 -11.70 -9.68
CA ARG A 120 19.89 -11.71 -10.29
C ARG A 120 19.93 -11.05 -11.66
N THR A 121 18.92 -11.24 -12.50
CA THR A 121 18.87 -10.66 -13.84
C THR A 121 18.56 -9.16 -13.82
N SER A 122 17.72 -8.71 -12.91
CA SER A 122 17.37 -7.28 -12.79
C SER A 122 18.52 -6.41 -12.28
N THR A 123 19.47 -6.98 -11.53
CA THR A 123 20.68 -6.26 -11.08
C THR A 123 21.75 -6.13 -12.17
N GLN A 124 21.76 -7.00 -13.18
CA GLN A 124 22.72 -6.95 -14.28
C GLN A 124 22.38 -5.94 -15.38
N ALA A 125 21.12 -5.53 -15.46
CA ALA A 125 20.66 -4.53 -16.43
C ALA A 125 20.64 -3.11 -15.85
N ALA A 126 21.76 -2.63 -15.31
CA ALA A 126 21.95 -1.19 -15.17
C ALA A 126 22.51 -0.68 -16.50
N PRO A 127 21.73 0.04 -17.34
CA PRO A 127 22.25 0.53 -18.58
C PRO A 127 23.21 1.68 -18.34
N ALA A 128 24.38 1.52 -18.91
CA ALA A 128 25.21 2.63 -19.29
C ALA A 128 24.52 3.32 -20.49
N ALA A 129 23.54 4.16 -20.27
CA ALA A 129 23.17 5.24 -21.23
C ALA A 129 21.92 5.99 -20.78
N GLY A 130 22.04 7.28 -20.68
CA GLY A 130 20.93 8.22 -20.79
C GLY A 130 20.46 8.88 -19.49
N GLY A 131 21.16 9.91 -19.06
CA GLY A 131 20.61 11.15 -18.50
C GLY A 131 19.87 11.08 -17.18
N ALA A 132 20.46 11.15 -16.17
CA ALA A 132 20.41 11.56 -14.79
C ALA A 132 21.26 10.56 -14.03
N SER A 133 22.37 10.77 -14.16
CA SER A 133 23.68 10.23 -13.90
C SER A 133 23.77 9.51 -12.56
N LEU A 134 24.08 8.22 -12.62
CA LEU A 134 24.86 7.50 -11.61
C LEU A 134 26.22 8.21 -11.31
N ALA A 135 26.53 9.31 -11.98
CA ALA A 135 27.71 10.13 -11.78
C ALA A 135 27.83 10.70 -10.37
N GLY A 136 26.74 10.80 -9.62
CA GLY A 136 26.76 11.18 -8.20
C GLY A 136 27.37 10.09 -7.30
N CYS A 137 27.13 8.83 -7.61
CA CYS A 137 27.69 7.69 -6.86
C CYS A 137 29.19 7.49 -7.10
N HIS A 138 29.75 8.08 -8.17
CA HIS A 138 31.15 7.93 -8.55
C HIS A 138 32.13 8.89 -7.88
N ARG A 139 31.67 9.89 -7.13
CA ARG A 139 32.53 11.00 -6.69
C ARG A 139 33.11 10.91 -5.29
N THR A 140 32.77 9.93 -4.48
CA THR A 140 33.24 9.88 -3.06
C THR A 140 34.21 8.75 -2.73
N GLY A 141 34.80 8.08 -3.71
CA GLY A 141 35.82 7.07 -3.45
C GLY A 141 36.62 6.79 -4.68
N GLY A 142 37.96 7.02 -4.60
CA GLY A 142 38.88 6.82 -5.70
C GLY A 142 38.73 5.47 -6.42
N ALA A 143 38.81 5.55 -7.71
CA ALA A 143 39.08 4.50 -8.70
C ALA A 143 38.80 3.06 -8.25
N SER A 144 37.65 2.53 -8.60
CA SER A 144 37.49 1.14 -8.97
C SER A 144 36.09 0.96 -9.54
N SER A 145 35.99 0.45 -10.75
CA SER A 145 34.84 -0.10 -11.42
C SER A 145 33.64 -0.32 -10.49
N VAL A 146 32.51 0.31 -10.80
CA VAL A 146 31.23 -0.08 -10.21
C VAL A 146 31.04 -1.56 -10.49
N GLN A 147 31.47 -2.39 -9.58
CA GLN A 147 31.03 -3.77 -9.52
C GLN A 147 29.55 -3.66 -9.21
N VAL A 148 28.73 -3.83 -10.23
CA VAL A 148 27.34 -4.24 -10.06
C VAL A 148 27.40 -5.36 -9.04
N ILE A 149 26.88 -5.11 -7.85
CA ILE A 149 26.93 -6.09 -6.75
C ILE A 149 26.13 -7.28 -7.27
N SER A 150 26.85 -8.23 -7.85
CA SER A 150 26.30 -9.54 -8.10
C SER A 150 26.02 -10.13 -6.73
N TRP A 151 24.78 -10.45 -6.43
CA TRP A 151 24.35 -11.21 -5.26
C TRP A 151 25.13 -12.53 -5.06
N GLY A 152 26.20 -12.76 -5.80
CA GLY A 152 26.95 -13.99 -5.90
C GLY A 152 28.12 -14.15 -4.96
N ASN A 153 28.62 -13.13 -4.29
CA ASN A 153 29.84 -13.27 -3.51
C ASN A 153 29.76 -12.53 -2.16
N ARG A 154 29.54 -13.32 -1.10
CA ARG A 154 29.85 -13.09 0.29
C ARG A 154 28.86 -12.20 1.08
N LEU A 155 28.40 -12.68 2.23
CA LEU A 155 27.86 -12.01 3.40
C LEU A 155 26.33 -11.91 3.57
N VAL A 156 25.51 -12.44 2.67
CA VAL A 156 24.07 -12.53 2.95
C VAL A 156 23.78 -13.94 3.48
N PRO A 157 22.89 -14.09 4.48
CA PRO A 157 22.37 -15.39 4.89
C PRO A 157 21.92 -16.22 3.70
N PRO A 158 21.81 -17.55 3.79
CA PRO A 158 21.37 -18.37 2.65
C PRO A 158 20.17 -17.74 1.98
N PHE A 159 20.24 -17.50 0.68
CA PHE A 159 19.25 -16.71 -0.10
C PHE A 159 17.79 -17.07 0.19
N ARG A 160 17.53 -18.34 0.51
CA ARG A 160 16.19 -18.84 0.83
C ARG A 160 15.66 -18.30 2.16
N ASP A 161 16.51 -18.19 3.17
CA ASP A 161 16.15 -17.61 4.48
C ASP A 161 15.79 -16.13 4.32
N TRP A 162 16.55 -15.40 3.48
CA TRP A 162 16.27 -14.01 3.17
C TRP A 162 14.94 -13.85 2.42
N ALA A 163 14.67 -14.68 1.42
CA ALA A 163 13.42 -14.66 0.67
C ALA A 163 12.21 -14.92 1.57
N LEU A 164 12.29 -15.92 2.45
CA LEU A 164 11.23 -16.23 3.40
C LEU A 164 11.04 -15.11 4.42
N SER A 165 12.11 -14.53 4.98
CA SER A 165 11.98 -13.40 5.92
C SER A 165 11.34 -12.18 5.25
N LYS A 166 11.74 -11.85 4.02
CA LYS A 166 11.12 -10.80 3.18
C LYS A 166 9.63 -11.05 2.99
N TYR A 167 9.24 -12.28 2.65
CA TYR A 167 7.84 -12.66 2.48
C TYR A 167 7.04 -12.53 3.79
N ILE A 168 7.51 -13.12 4.88
CA ILE A 168 6.84 -13.08 6.18
C ILE A 168 6.65 -11.65 6.68
N VAL A 169 7.70 -10.81 6.56
CA VAL A 169 7.64 -9.40 6.95
C VAL A 169 6.66 -8.62 6.07
N SER A 170 6.66 -8.87 4.75
CA SER A 170 5.71 -8.23 3.83
C SER A 170 4.27 -8.60 4.15
N VAL A 171 4.00 -9.90 4.36
CA VAL A 171 2.65 -10.38 4.67
C VAL A 171 2.18 -9.88 6.04
N GLY A 172 3.02 -9.97 7.07
CA GLY A 172 2.63 -9.59 8.43
C GLY A 172 2.54 -8.08 8.65
N ALA A 173 3.48 -7.30 8.09
CA ALA A 173 3.53 -5.86 8.34
C ALA A 173 2.76 -5.03 7.29
N VAL A 174 2.57 -5.53 6.05
CA VAL A 174 1.89 -4.77 5.00
C VAL A 174 0.60 -5.42 4.55
N SER A 175 0.62 -6.67 4.05
CA SER A 175 -0.57 -7.31 3.50
C SER A 175 -1.70 -7.44 4.53
N PHE A 176 -1.37 -7.81 5.78
CA PHE A 176 -2.34 -7.92 6.86
C PHE A 176 -3.01 -6.58 7.17
N PHE A 177 -2.23 -5.52 7.37
CA PHE A 177 -2.77 -4.19 7.67
C PHE A 177 -3.50 -3.58 6.48
N SER A 178 -3.06 -3.85 5.24
CA SER A 178 -3.77 -3.45 4.02
C SER A 178 -5.14 -4.11 3.93
N ALA A 179 -5.24 -5.41 4.21
CA ALA A 179 -6.50 -6.13 4.22
C ALA A 179 -7.44 -5.64 5.34
N LEU A 180 -6.87 -5.36 6.52
CA LEU A 180 -7.61 -4.77 7.64
C LEU A 180 -8.18 -3.39 7.26
N PHE A 181 -7.37 -2.58 6.57
CA PHE A 181 -7.83 -1.30 6.06
C PHE A 181 -8.95 -1.44 5.01
N VAL A 182 -8.87 -2.38 4.07
CA VAL A 182 -9.94 -2.63 3.09
C VAL A 182 -11.24 -3.03 3.80
N ALA A 183 -11.16 -3.87 4.82
CA ALA A 183 -12.33 -4.25 5.64
C ALA A 183 -12.90 -3.06 6.42
N PHE A 184 -12.05 -2.22 7.00
CA PHE A 184 -12.44 -0.97 7.64
C PHE A 184 -13.07 0.01 6.63
N PHE A 185 -12.49 0.17 5.44
CA PHE A 185 -13.02 1.01 4.37
C PHE A 185 -14.42 0.56 3.96
N PHE A 186 -14.63 -0.76 3.72
CA PHE A 186 -15.95 -1.32 3.45
C PHE A 186 -16.97 -1.02 4.56
N TRP A 187 -16.55 -1.18 5.83
CA TRP A 187 -17.39 -0.84 6.97
C TRP A 187 -17.73 0.65 6.98
N PHE A 188 -16.73 1.52 6.80
CA PHE A 188 -16.92 2.97 6.77
C PHE A 188 -17.89 3.39 5.66
N LEU A 189 -17.76 2.84 4.45
CA LEU A 189 -18.69 3.09 3.34
C LEU A 189 -20.13 2.68 3.67
N SER A 190 -20.33 1.74 4.58
CA SER A 190 -21.67 1.29 5.00
C SER A 190 -22.43 2.31 5.86
N LEU A 191 -21.76 3.34 6.35
CA LEU A 191 -22.36 4.40 7.13
C LEU A 191 -23.15 5.41 6.27
N PHE A 192 -22.94 5.36 4.96
CA PHE A 192 -23.59 6.27 4.03
C PHE A 192 -24.82 5.62 3.40
N ALA A 193 -25.84 6.45 3.12
CA ALA A 193 -27.08 6.01 2.44
C ALA A 193 -26.84 5.82 0.94
N VAL A 194 -26.19 4.70 0.59
CA VAL A 194 -25.86 4.28 -0.76
C VAL A 194 -26.25 2.81 -0.97
N SER A 195 -26.43 2.41 -2.21
CA SER A 195 -26.79 1.05 -2.58
C SER A 195 -25.71 0.03 -2.19
N ARG A 196 -26.14 -1.19 -1.87
CA ARG A 196 -25.20 -2.29 -1.57
C ARG A 196 -24.25 -2.58 -2.74
N PRO A 197 -24.71 -2.64 -4.01
CA PRO A 197 -23.82 -2.85 -5.16
C PRO A 197 -22.73 -1.79 -5.28
N ALA A 198 -23.03 -0.50 -5.11
CA ALA A 198 -22.04 0.57 -5.20
C ALA A 198 -20.95 0.42 -4.13
N ARG A 199 -21.34 0.08 -2.90
CA ARG A 199 -20.40 -0.14 -1.79
C ARG A 199 -19.48 -1.33 -2.04
N TRP A 200 -20.03 -2.49 -2.44
CA TRP A 200 -19.23 -3.67 -2.75
C TRP A 200 -18.31 -3.43 -3.94
N LEU A 201 -18.85 -2.87 -5.02
CA LEU A 201 -18.09 -2.58 -6.22
C LEU A 201 -16.91 -1.64 -5.92
N LEU A 202 -17.16 -0.52 -5.22
CA LEU A 202 -16.07 0.40 -4.87
C LEU A 202 -15.00 -0.25 -4.00
N THR A 203 -15.41 -1.06 -3.01
CA THR A 203 -14.44 -1.74 -2.13
C THR A 203 -13.56 -2.71 -2.92
N LEU A 204 -14.15 -3.49 -3.83
CA LEU A 204 -13.42 -4.42 -4.67
C LEU A 204 -12.53 -3.68 -5.69
N LEU A 205 -13.03 -2.59 -6.28
CA LEU A 205 -12.22 -1.75 -7.17
C LEU A 205 -11.05 -1.11 -6.43
N TYR A 206 -11.27 -0.57 -5.23
CA TYR A 206 -10.17 -0.05 -4.42
C TYR A 206 -9.12 -1.12 -4.14
N ALA A 207 -9.53 -2.30 -3.68
CA ALA A 207 -8.65 -3.37 -3.27
C ALA A 207 -7.88 -4.01 -4.44
N PHE A 208 -8.52 -4.13 -5.61
CA PHE A 208 -8.03 -5.00 -6.70
C PHE A 208 -7.91 -4.31 -8.06
N ALA A 209 -8.29 -3.05 -8.18
CA ALA A 209 -8.26 -2.29 -9.44
C ALA A 209 -7.64 -0.91 -9.28
N THR A 210 -6.79 -0.73 -8.26
CA THR A 210 -5.97 0.46 -8.06
C THR A 210 -4.53 0.09 -7.79
N VAL A 211 -3.65 1.08 -7.85
CA VAL A 211 -2.25 0.94 -7.46
C VAL A 211 -2.07 0.51 -5.98
N ALA A 212 -3.12 0.49 -5.17
CA ALA A 212 -3.08 -0.11 -3.85
C ALA A 212 -2.78 -1.62 -3.89
N LEU A 213 -3.21 -2.33 -4.95
CA LEU A 213 -3.03 -3.77 -5.11
C LEU A 213 -1.55 -4.19 -5.04
N PRO A 214 -0.64 -3.75 -5.95
CA PRO A 214 0.76 -4.15 -5.90
C PRO A 214 1.45 -3.69 -4.61
N TYR A 215 1.10 -2.52 -4.05
CA TYR A 215 1.69 -2.03 -2.80
C TYR A 215 1.12 -2.66 -1.53
N SER A 216 0.11 -3.51 -1.65
CA SER A 216 -0.36 -4.38 -0.56
C SER A 216 0.37 -5.72 -0.49
N THR A 217 1.18 -6.08 -1.49
CA THR A 217 1.92 -7.35 -1.58
C THR A 217 3.41 -7.22 -1.24
N VAL A 218 3.94 -6.02 -1.11
CA VAL A 218 5.37 -5.72 -0.96
C VAL A 218 5.66 -4.88 0.29
N PHE A 219 6.86 -4.98 0.83
CA PHE A 219 7.28 -4.30 2.06
C PHE A 219 7.57 -2.80 1.83
N TYR A 220 6.55 -2.07 1.38
CA TYR A 220 6.57 -0.62 1.22
C TYR A 220 5.72 0.08 2.28
N SER A 221 5.98 1.37 2.53
CA SER A 221 5.25 2.23 3.45
C SER A 221 3.88 2.68 2.94
N HIS A 222 3.74 2.86 1.63
CA HIS A 222 2.69 3.66 1.01
C HIS A 222 1.27 3.21 1.33
N GLN A 223 0.99 1.89 1.31
CA GLN A 223 -0.34 1.39 1.61
C GLN A 223 -0.66 1.43 3.12
N LEU A 224 0.34 1.23 3.99
CA LEU A 224 0.18 1.44 5.43
C LEU A 224 -0.23 2.87 5.74
N VAL A 225 0.45 3.82 5.10
CA VAL A 225 0.20 5.25 5.28
C VAL A 225 -1.15 5.65 4.71
N ALA A 226 -1.56 5.11 3.55
CA ALA A 226 -2.90 5.29 3.00
C ALA A 226 -3.98 4.87 4.01
N GLY A 227 -3.81 3.69 4.62
CA GLY A 227 -4.69 3.19 5.67
C GLY A 227 -4.71 4.07 6.91
N ALA A 228 -3.54 4.51 7.40
CA ALA A 228 -3.44 5.36 8.57
C ALA A 228 -4.10 6.73 8.38
N LEU A 229 -3.79 7.42 7.27
CA LEU A 229 -4.35 8.73 6.94
C LEU A 229 -5.87 8.68 6.78
N PHE A 230 -6.38 7.71 6.00
CA PHE A 230 -7.81 7.62 5.78
C PHE A 230 -8.57 7.17 7.04
N THR A 231 -7.99 6.28 7.85
CA THR A 231 -8.59 5.88 9.14
C THR A 231 -8.63 7.06 10.11
N ALA A 232 -7.57 7.89 10.17
CA ALA A 232 -7.57 9.12 10.97
C ALA A 232 -8.68 10.07 10.51
N PHE A 233 -8.81 10.32 9.22
CA PHE A 233 -9.89 11.12 8.63
C PHE A 233 -11.28 10.55 9.00
N ALA A 234 -11.48 9.24 8.84
CA ALA A 234 -12.75 8.58 9.15
C ALA A 234 -13.10 8.67 10.64
N LEU A 235 -12.13 8.51 11.56
CA LEU A 235 -12.34 8.70 13.00
C LEU A 235 -12.75 10.14 13.33
N LEU A 236 -12.11 11.12 12.72
CA LEU A 236 -12.46 12.54 12.91
C LEU A 236 -13.86 12.84 12.34
N TYR A 237 -14.22 12.27 11.20
CA TYR A 237 -15.59 12.31 10.66
C TYR A 237 -16.60 11.77 11.68
N LEU A 238 -16.36 10.58 12.23
CA LEU A 238 -17.25 9.97 13.22
C LEU A 238 -17.38 10.83 14.48
N VAL A 239 -16.29 11.47 14.94
CA VAL A 239 -16.31 12.41 16.06
C VAL A 239 -17.16 13.65 15.73
N SER A 240 -16.99 14.21 14.52
CA SER A 240 -17.75 15.40 14.08
C SER A 240 -19.27 15.15 14.05
N ARG A 241 -19.65 13.92 13.68
CA ARG A 241 -21.05 13.45 13.62
C ARG A 241 -21.57 12.87 14.93
N ARG A 242 -20.75 12.86 16.01
CA ARG A 242 -21.07 12.26 17.33
C ARG A 242 -21.41 10.77 17.25
N MET A 243 -20.84 10.05 16.27
CA MET A 243 -21.06 8.62 16.04
C MET A 243 -20.07 7.74 16.79
N CYS A 244 -19.03 8.30 17.40
CA CYS A 244 -18.06 7.56 18.20
C CYS A 244 -17.69 8.31 19.49
N ARG A 245 -17.00 7.60 20.40
CA ARG A 245 -16.55 8.17 21.68
C ARG A 245 -15.45 9.22 21.47
N PRO A 246 -15.35 10.24 22.34
CA PRO A 246 -14.28 11.24 22.27
C PRO A 246 -12.85 10.65 22.32
N GLY A 247 -12.68 9.44 22.87
CA GLY A 247 -11.41 8.69 22.87
C GLY A 247 -10.89 8.31 21.49
N SER A 248 -11.69 8.41 20.43
CA SER A 248 -11.22 8.22 19.04
C SER A 248 -10.35 9.37 18.53
N VAL A 249 -10.37 10.52 19.21
CA VAL A 249 -9.55 11.69 18.82
C VAL A 249 -8.05 11.45 19.02
N PRO A 250 -7.57 10.93 20.17
CA PRO A 250 -6.18 10.52 20.33
C PRO A 250 -5.75 9.47 19.31
N ALA A 251 -6.62 8.49 19.00
CA ALA A 251 -6.29 7.48 17.98
C ALA A 251 -6.08 8.11 16.60
N ALA A 252 -6.90 9.09 16.20
CA ALA A 252 -6.69 9.83 14.97
C ALA A 252 -5.35 10.60 14.98
N GLY A 253 -5.03 11.26 16.09
CA GLY A 253 -3.75 11.95 16.27
C GLY A 253 -2.56 11.00 16.13
N PHE A 254 -2.59 9.86 16.83
CA PHE A 254 -1.56 8.83 16.74
C PHE A 254 -1.36 8.33 15.30
N LEU A 255 -2.46 8.06 14.57
CA LEU A 255 -2.40 7.59 13.18
C LEU A 255 -1.79 8.66 12.23
N LEU A 256 -2.06 9.95 12.46
CA LEU A 256 -1.44 11.03 11.71
C LEU A 256 0.08 11.10 11.98
N GLY A 257 0.48 11.05 13.24
CA GLY A 257 1.89 10.99 13.61
C GLY A 257 2.58 9.74 13.10
N PHE A 258 1.92 8.57 13.16
CA PHE A 258 2.42 7.31 12.61
C PHE A 258 2.58 7.36 11.09
N ALA A 259 1.67 8.00 10.37
CA ALA A 259 1.80 8.19 8.93
C ALA A 259 3.08 8.97 8.59
N PHE A 260 3.35 10.07 9.30
CA PHE A 260 4.57 10.86 9.11
C PHE A 260 5.84 10.10 9.55
N PHE A 261 5.79 9.37 10.67
CA PHE A 261 6.85 8.48 11.13
C PHE A 261 7.22 7.37 10.11
N THR A 262 6.27 7.04 9.24
CA THR A 262 6.40 5.95 8.26
C THR A 262 6.79 6.45 6.87
N GLU A 263 6.41 7.71 6.52
CA GLU A 263 6.67 8.29 5.20
C GLU A 263 6.67 9.83 5.28
N TYR A 264 7.80 10.47 4.99
CA TYR A 264 7.94 11.93 5.07
C TYR A 264 7.08 12.70 4.06
N THR A 265 6.89 12.13 2.87
CA THR A 265 6.16 12.78 1.76
C THR A 265 4.71 13.09 2.07
N VAL A 266 4.13 12.46 3.10
CA VAL A 266 2.72 12.66 3.47
C VAL A 266 2.47 13.82 4.42
N ALA A 267 3.49 14.60 4.78
CA ALA A 267 3.36 15.74 5.69
C ALA A 267 2.20 16.68 5.32
N LEU A 268 2.02 16.99 4.03
CA LEU A 268 0.92 17.85 3.56
C LEU A 268 -0.46 17.22 3.84
N ALA A 269 -0.63 15.93 3.60
CA ALA A 269 -1.88 15.23 3.90
C ALA A 269 -2.15 15.20 5.40
N VAL A 270 -1.12 15.00 6.23
CA VAL A 270 -1.22 15.08 7.69
C VAL A 270 -1.70 16.45 8.14
N VAL A 271 -1.17 17.53 7.55
CA VAL A 271 -1.61 18.91 7.87
C VAL A 271 -3.07 19.12 7.47
N VAL A 272 -3.47 18.73 6.25
CA VAL A 272 -4.86 18.91 5.78
C VAL A 272 -5.84 18.17 6.68
N ILE A 273 -5.56 16.91 7.03
CA ILE A 273 -6.42 16.10 7.91
C ILE A 273 -6.36 16.62 9.35
N GLY A 274 -5.21 17.12 9.79
CA GLY A 274 -5.05 17.76 11.09
C GLY A 274 -5.93 19.01 11.24
N VAL A 275 -5.95 19.89 10.21
CA VAL A 275 -6.82 21.07 10.15
C VAL A 275 -8.31 20.65 10.19
N TYR A 276 -8.68 19.62 9.41
CA TYR A 276 -10.02 19.04 9.52
C TYR A 276 -10.30 18.52 10.93
N GLY A 277 -9.32 17.93 11.60
CA GLY A 277 -9.41 17.48 12.99
C GLY A 277 -9.73 18.64 13.96
N LEU A 278 -9.05 19.79 13.82
CA LEU A 278 -9.34 20.98 14.61
C LEU A 278 -10.80 21.43 14.43
N TRP A 279 -11.27 21.44 13.18
CA TRP A 279 -12.68 21.73 12.89
C TRP A 279 -13.62 20.67 13.47
N ALA A 280 -13.33 19.38 13.32
CA ALA A 280 -14.18 18.27 13.78
C ALA A 280 -14.36 18.24 15.29
N VAL A 281 -13.32 18.60 16.06
CA VAL A 281 -13.40 18.71 17.53
C VAL A 281 -13.98 20.05 18.01
N ARG A 282 -14.30 20.98 17.09
CA ARG A 282 -14.91 22.28 17.34
C ARG A 282 -14.16 23.13 18.38
N GLY A 283 -12.83 23.17 18.24
CA GLY A 283 -11.94 24.00 19.08
C GLY A 283 -11.91 23.64 20.57
N ARG A 284 -12.38 22.44 20.96
CA ARG A 284 -12.28 21.98 22.35
C ARG A 284 -10.83 21.72 22.70
N VAL A 285 -10.19 22.65 23.39
CA VAL A 285 -8.75 22.67 23.71
C VAL A 285 -8.24 21.33 24.21
N ARG A 286 -8.93 20.68 25.16
CA ARG A 286 -8.55 19.38 25.70
C ARG A 286 -8.50 18.28 24.62
N ARG A 287 -9.42 18.30 23.65
CA ARG A 287 -9.42 17.32 22.55
C ARG A 287 -8.30 17.59 21.56
N VAL A 288 -8.06 18.87 21.25
CA VAL A 288 -6.91 19.27 20.41
C VAL A 288 -5.61 18.83 21.07
N ALA A 289 -5.43 19.12 22.37
CA ALA A 289 -4.26 18.72 23.14
C ALA A 289 -4.06 17.18 23.13
N ASN A 290 -5.14 16.41 23.34
CA ASN A 290 -5.06 14.94 23.29
C ASN A 290 -4.71 14.41 21.89
N MET A 291 -5.23 15.03 20.82
CA MET A 291 -4.86 14.68 19.44
C MET A 291 -3.39 14.96 19.17
N ALA A 292 -2.93 16.16 19.54
CA ALA A 292 -1.54 16.57 19.37
C ALA A 292 -0.59 15.72 20.20
N ALA A 293 -0.89 15.46 21.47
CA ALA A 293 -0.07 14.63 22.36
C ALA A 293 0.06 13.19 21.83
N ALA A 294 -1.04 12.59 21.35
CA ALA A 294 -0.98 11.25 20.78
C ALA A 294 -0.21 11.21 19.46
N GLY A 295 -0.34 12.23 18.60
CA GLY A 295 0.43 12.36 17.37
C GLY A 295 1.92 12.62 17.60
N ALA A 296 2.25 13.31 18.69
CA ALA A 296 3.63 13.58 19.06
C ALA A 296 4.41 12.31 19.45
N VAL A 297 3.74 11.24 19.89
CA VAL A 297 4.43 9.99 20.29
C VAL A 297 5.20 9.37 19.12
N PRO A 298 4.60 9.04 17.95
CA PRO A 298 5.38 8.51 16.84
C PRO A 298 6.36 9.54 16.26
N VAL A 299 6.05 10.84 16.28
CA VAL A 299 6.97 11.90 15.83
C VAL A 299 8.20 11.99 16.74
N ALA A 300 8.03 11.85 18.05
CA ALA A 300 9.15 11.77 19.00
C ALA A 300 9.99 10.51 18.75
N GLY A 301 9.34 9.39 18.40
CA GLY A 301 10.04 8.16 17.97
C GLY A 301 10.87 8.38 16.71
N LEU A 302 10.38 9.17 15.73
CA LEU A 302 11.14 9.56 14.54
C LEU A 302 12.39 10.37 14.91
N PHE A 303 12.22 11.38 15.76
CA PHE A 303 13.32 12.23 16.19
C PHE A 303 14.35 11.46 17.00
N ALA A 304 13.92 10.52 17.83
CA ALA A 304 14.83 9.63 18.57
C ALA A 304 15.62 8.71 17.62
N TYR A 305 14.97 8.15 16.60
CA TYR A 305 15.63 7.35 15.56
C TYR A 305 16.67 8.19 14.79
N ASN A 306 16.26 9.37 14.31
CA ASN A 306 17.17 10.26 13.58
C ASN A 306 18.37 10.67 14.44
N TYR A 307 18.14 11.02 15.71
CA TYR A 307 19.22 11.35 16.63
C TYR A 307 20.18 10.17 16.86
N ALA A 308 19.65 8.96 17.02
CA ALA A 308 20.46 7.76 17.22
C ALA A 308 21.28 7.39 15.98
N CYS A 309 20.77 7.65 14.76
CA CYS A 309 21.46 7.35 13.50
C CYS A 309 22.40 8.47 13.05
N PHE A 310 22.00 9.74 13.21
CA PHE A 310 22.64 10.90 12.58
C PHE A 310 23.10 11.97 13.56
N GLY A 311 22.87 11.81 14.87
CA GLY A 311 23.28 12.77 15.89
C GLY A 311 22.42 14.04 15.98
N ASN A 312 21.44 14.23 15.09
CA ASN A 312 20.54 15.36 15.06
C ASN A 312 19.10 14.85 14.81
N PRO A 313 18.10 15.22 15.65
CA PRO A 313 16.74 14.74 15.50
C PRO A 313 16.04 15.22 14.20
N LEU A 314 16.52 16.30 13.60
CA LEU A 314 15.95 16.86 12.36
C LEU A 314 16.65 16.34 11.08
N ASP A 315 17.81 15.69 11.23
CA ASP A 315 18.46 15.03 10.11
C ASP A 315 17.71 13.75 9.71
N THR A 316 17.62 13.55 8.42
CA THR A 316 16.97 12.36 7.86
C THR A 316 17.97 11.53 7.08
N GLY A 317 17.69 10.26 6.85
CA GLY A 317 18.51 9.44 5.97
C GLY A 317 18.73 10.06 4.58
N TYR A 318 17.78 10.82 4.10
CA TYR A 318 17.87 11.54 2.80
C TYR A 318 18.95 12.64 2.81
N SER A 319 19.24 13.27 3.95
CA SER A 319 20.33 14.26 4.04
C SER A 319 21.71 13.62 3.89
N HIS A 320 21.81 12.33 4.18
CA HIS A 320 23.04 11.53 4.14
C HIS A 320 22.98 10.43 3.06
N ASP A 321 22.08 10.58 2.07
CA ASP A 321 21.87 9.60 1.02
C ASP A 321 23.17 9.31 0.25
N PHE A 322 23.47 8.04 0.08
CA PHE A 322 24.73 7.57 -0.52
C PHE A 322 24.86 7.93 -2.00
N CYS A 323 23.75 7.90 -2.75
CA CYS A 323 23.75 8.11 -4.20
C CYS A 323 23.08 9.41 -4.65
N TRP A 324 22.06 9.87 -3.93
CA TRP A 324 21.14 10.90 -4.40
C TRP A 324 21.20 12.19 -3.59
N SER A 325 22.23 12.36 -2.76
CA SER A 325 22.38 13.54 -1.88
C SER A 325 22.28 14.88 -2.60
N SER A 326 22.85 15.01 -3.81
CA SER A 326 22.77 16.22 -4.60
C SER A 326 21.34 16.52 -5.10
N ALA A 327 20.59 15.50 -5.50
CA ALA A 327 19.21 15.64 -5.93
C ALA A 327 18.27 15.91 -4.74
N GLN A 328 18.52 15.27 -3.60
CA GLN A 328 17.80 15.52 -2.34
C GLN A 328 18.07 16.92 -1.78
N GLY A 329 19.26 17.48 -2.04
CA GLY A 329 19.61 18.85 -1.66
C GLY A 329 19.01 19.94 -2.55
N ALA A 330 18.39 19.59 -3.69
CA ALA A 330 17.76 20.57 -4.56
C ALA A 330 16.47 21.13 -3.92
N GLY A 331 16.32 22.45 -3.89
CA GLY A 331 15.17 23.11 -3.29
C GLY A 331 15.00 22.78 -1.80
N PHE A 332 13.80 22.42 -1.38
CA PHE A 332 13.51 21.96 -0.02
C PHE A 332 13.34 20.43 -0.01
N ALA A 333 14.35 19.70 0.47
CA ALA A 333 14.34 18.24 0.55
C ALA A 333 13.99 17.56 -0.79
N GLY A 334 14.55 18.07 -1.91
CA GLY A 334 14.29 17.54 -3.25
C GLY A 334 13.01 18.03 -3.91
N PHE A 335 12.25 18.92 -3.25
CA PHE A 335 11.07 19.58 -3.82
C PHE A 335 11.43 20.95 -4.38
N THR A 336 11.02 21.21 -5.61
CA THR A 336 11.22 22.51 -6.29
C THR A 336 9.87 23.18 -6.57
N TYR A 337 9.39 23.12 -7.79
CA TYR A 337 8.05 23.59 -8.19
C TYR A 337 7.35 22.53 -9.05
N PRO A 338 6.01 22.55 -9.14
CA PRO A 338 5.29 21.57 -9.95
C PRO A 338 5.66 21.68 -11.43
N HIS A 339 6.04 20.55 -12.04
CA HIS A 339 6.37 20.47 -13.47
C HIS A 339 5.23 19.81 -14.25
N LEU A 340 4.89 20.36 -15.42
CA LEU A 340 3.77 19.87 -16.25
C LEU A 340 3.97 18.45 -16.76
N GLY A 341 5.21 18.06 -17.12
CA GLY A 341 5.52 16.70 -17.56
C GLY A 341 5.23 15.66 -16.46
N PRO A 342 5.88 15.75 -15.29
CA PRO A 342 5.56 14.94 -14.12
C PRO A 342 4.08 14.97 -13.72
N LEU A 343 3.43 16.13 -13.79
CA LEU A 343 2.00 16.25 -13.49
C LEU A 343 1.14 15.40 -14.43
N PHE A 344 1.42 15.48 -15.74
CA PHE A 344 0.74 14.65 -16.74
C PHE A 344 1.04 13.18 -16.55
N ASP A 345 2.32 12.80 -16.37
CA ASP A 345 2.74 11.42 -16.22
C ASP A 345 2.21 10.78 -14.93
N LEU A 346 2.06 11.52 -13.82
CA LEU A 346 1.46 11.03 -12.57
C LEU A 346 -0.06 10.89 -12.65
N THR A 347 -0.73 11.62 -13.54
CA THR A 347 -2.20 11.64 -13.62
C THR A 347 -2.74 10.82 -14.79
N LEU A 348 -2.48 11.23 -16.00
CA LEU A 348 -3.08 10.67 -17.24
C LEU A 348 -2.08 9.89 -18.10
N GLY A 349 -0.77 10.11 -17.92
CA GLY A 349 0.27 9.49 -18.73
C GLY A 349 0.31 7.97 -18.56
N SER A 350 0.64 7.25 -19.63
CA SER A 350 0.76 5.79 -19.62
C SER A 350 1.95 5.27 -18.80
N PHE A 351 2.91 6.15 -18.48
CA PHE A 351 4.11 5.78 -17.74
C PHE A 351 3.83 5.53 -16.26
N ARG A 352 3.15 6.47 -15.56
CA ARG A 352 2.89 6.43 -14.12
C ARG A 352 1.49 6.95 -13.75
N GLY A 353 0.57 7.06 -14.72
CA GLY A 353 -0.69 7.75 -14.52
C GLY A 353 -1.65 7.00 -13.59
N LEU A 354 -2.06 7.67 -12.50
CA LEU A 354 -3.05 7.15 -11.57
C LEU A 354 -4.38 6.85 -12.28
N PHE A 355 -4.82 7.79 -13.12
CA PHE A 355 -6.07 7.67 -13.87
C PHE A 355 -5.93 6.83 -15.15
N PHE A 356 -4.72 6.65 -15.66
CA PHE A 356 -4.46 5.67 -16.71
C PHE A 356 -4.60 4.25 -16.17
N ALA A 357 -3.97 3.96 -15.04
CA ALA A 357 -4.05 2.63 -14.42
C ALA A 357 -5.44 2.35 -13.81
N SER A 358 -6.13 3.38 -13.31
CA SER A 358 -7.40 3.24 -12.58
C SER A 358 -8.40 4.33 -13.01
N PRO A 359 -8.91 4.32 -14.26
CA PRO A 359 -9.75 5.41 -14.78
C PRO A 359 -11.10 5.56 -14.07
N PHE A 360 -11.60 4.54 -13.37
CA PHE A 360 -12.80 4.71 -12.55
C PHE A 360 -12.60 5.78 -11.44
N LEU A 361 -11.37 6.07 -11.03
CA LEU A 361 -11.06 7.13 -10.07
C LEU A 361 -11.37 8.54 -10.63
N LEU A 362 -11.49 8.73 -11.95
CA LEU A 362 -11.97 9.99 -12.53
C LEU A 362 -13.39 10.35 -12.06
N LEU A 363 -14.18 9.38 -11.65
CA LEU A 363 -15.49 9.59 -11.03
C LEU A 363 -15.39 10.35 -9.68
N VAL A 364 -14.19 10.61 -9.17
CA VAL A 364 -13.96 11.51 -8.03
C VAL A 364 -14.57 12.88 -8.27
N ILE A 365 -14.48 13.42 -9.50
CA ILE A 365 -15.00 14.76 -9.83
C ILE A 365 -16.51 14.86 -9.60
N PRO A 366 -17.37 14.07 -10.31
CA PRO A 366 -18.81 14.08 -10.02
C PRO A 366 -19.12 13.61 -8.58
N GLY A 367 -18.31 12.71 -8.02
CA GLY A 367 -18.48 12.25 -6.64
C GLY A 367 -18.34 13.37 -5.61
N LEU A 368 -17.34 14.26 -5.74
CA LEU A 368 -17.16 15.43 -4.87
C LEU A 368 -18.34 16.40 -4.95
N LEU A 369 -18.89 16.61 -6.15
CA LEU A 369 -20.09 17.45 -6.34
C LEU A 369 -21.30 16.85 -5.64
N LEU A 370 -21.47 15.53 -5.72
CA LEU A 370 -22.55 14.80 -5.06
C LEU A 370 -22.41 14.78 -3.54
N MET A 371 -21.19 14.69 -3.02
CA MET A 371 -20.91 14.80 -1.57
C MET A 371 -21.36 16.15 -1.04
N ARG A 372 -21.05 17.24 -1.73
CA ARG A 372 -21.48 18.59 -1.33
C ARG A 372 -22.99 18.70 -1.25
N LYS A 373 -23.73 18.11 -2.21
CA LYS A 373 -25.20 18.07 -2.20
C LYS A 373 -25.78 17.25 -1.04
N ARG A 374 -25.00 16.32 -0.47
CA ARG A 374 -25.40 15.44 0.66
C ARG A 374 -24.92 15.93 2.04
N VAL A 375 -24.62 17.22 2.20
CA VAL A 375 -24.12 17.82 3.47
C VAL A 375 -22.79 17.22 3.94
N LEU A 376 -21.95 16.82 3.00
CA LEU A 376 -20.58 16.34 3.22
C LEU A 376 -19.55 17.33 2.64
N GLY A 377 -19.86 18.64 2.70
CA GLY A 377 -19.01 19.69 2.12
C GLY A 377 -17.59 19.74 2.70
N PRO A 378 -17.41 19.74 4.03
CA PRO A 378 -16.08 19.70 4.64
C PRO A 378 -15.28 18.47 4.24
N GLU A 379 -15.90 17.29 4.23
CA GLU A 379 -15.28 16.03 3.85
C GLU A 379 -14.89 16.01 2.35
N ALA A 380 -15.76 16.56 1.50
CA ALA A 380 -15.46 16.73 0.07
C ALA A 380 -14.25 17.67 -0.12
N SER A 381 -14.18 18.76 0.66
CA SER A 381 -13.02 19.67 0.61
C SER A 381 -11.73 19.00 1.07
N VAL A 382 -11.77 18.22 2.16
CA VAL A 382 -10.59 17.45 2.61
C VAL A 382 -10.11 16.49 1.52
N CYS A 383 -11.01 15.73 0.91
CA CYS A 383 -10.65 14.82 -0.18
C CYS A 383 -10.03 15.58 -1.36
N ALA A 384 -10.68 16.65 -1.83
CA ALA A 384 -10.21 17.44 -2.97
C ALA A 384 -8.85 18.09 -2.70
N ILE A 385 -8.70 18.75 -1.54
CA ILE A 385 -7.46 19.46 -1.16
C ILE A 385 -6.32 18.44 -0.99
N THR A 386 -6.55 17.33 -0.30
CA THR A 386 -5.53 16.29 -0.11
C THR A 386 -5.05 15.76 -1.45
N VAL A 387 -5.97 15.41 -2.37
CA VAL A 387 -5.63 14.87 -3.69
C VAL A 387 -4.85 15.88 -4.53
N VAL A 388 -5.35 17.11 -4.64
CA VAL A 388 -4.74 18.14 -5.49
C VAL A 388 -3.37 18.55 -4.95
N LEU A 389 -3.27 18.88 -3.66
CA LEU A 389 -1.99 19.31 -3.06
C LEU A 389 -0.94 18.20 -3.14
N PHE A 390 -1.35 16.95 -2.94
CA PHE A 390 -0.42 15.83 -2.97
C PHE A 390 0.11 15.56 -4.38
N ILE A 391 -0.74 15.59 -5.41
CA ILE A 391 -0.34 15.45 -6.80
C ILE A 391 0.62 16.59 -7.19
N LEU A 392 0.29 17.83 -6.82
CA LEU A 392 1.16 18.99 -7.09
C LEU A 392 2.52 18.85 -6.38
N ALA A 393 2.52 18.44 -5.11
CA ALA A 393 3.76 18.23 -4.36
C ALA A 393 4.64 17.15 -5.00
N ILE A 394 4.07 15.99 -5.33
CA ILE A 394 4.86 14.93 -5.96
C ILE A 394 5.34 15.31 -7.36
N SER A 395 4.58 16.10 -8.13
CA SER A 395 5.04 16.62 -9.42
C SER A 395 6.19 17.62 -9.31
N ALA A 396 6.42 18.19 -8.12
CA ALA A 396 7.53 19.08 -7.78
C ALA A 396 8.76 18.32 -7.22
N TYR A 397 8.62 17.04 -6.91
CA TYR A 397 9.67 16.22 -6.31
C TYR A 397 10.61 15.65 -7.38
N TRP A 398 11.93 15.74 -7.18
CA TRP A 398 12.91 15.24 -8.16
C TRP A 398 12.72 13.76 -8.50
N GLY A 399 12.40 12.92 -7.52
CA GLY A 399 12.19 11.47 -7.64
C GLY A 399 10.74 11.09 -7.94
N TRP A 400 9.91 11.96 -8.51
CA TRP A 400 8.48 11.80 -8.74
C TRP A 400 8.08 10.47 -9.39
N ASN A 401 8.93 9.93 -10.28
CA ASN A 401 8.67 8.68 -11.01
C ASN A 401 8.77 7.42 -10.14
N GLY A 402 9.40 7.55 -8.96
CA GLY A 402 9.52 6.46 -8.01
C GLY A 402 10.54 5.36 -8.38
N GLY A 403 11.29 5.49 -9.47
CA GLY A 403 12.25 4.50 -9.94
C GLY A 403 11.60 3.29 -10.62
N LYS A 404 12.16 2.10 -10.43
CA LYS A 404 11.66 0.83 -11.01
C LYS A 404 10.46 0.32 -10.21
N VAL A 405 9.27 0.85 -10.46
CA VAL A 405 8.05 0.55 -9.70
C VAL A 405 6.83 0.44 -10.61
N ASP A 406 5.78 -0.20 -10.12
CA ASP A 406 4.50 -0.29 -10.80
C ASP A 406 3.63 0.91 -10.45
N GLY A 407 3.21 1.66 -11.46
CA GLY A 407 2.36 2.84 -11.32
C GLY A 407 2.97 3.98 -10.48
N PRO A 408 2.15 4.97 -10.04
CA PRO A 408 2.60 6.14 -9.30
C PRO A 408 2.67 5.84 -7.79
N ARG A 409 3.71 5.16 -7.33
CA ARG A 409 3.83 4.70 -5.93
C ARG A 409 3.59 5.80 -4.90
N TYR A 410 4.10 7.00 -5.14
CA TYR A 410 3.93 8.12 -4.21
C TYR A 410 2.49 8.60 -4.10
N LEU A 411 1.60 8.29 -5.07
CA LEU A 411 0.19 8.65 -4.99
C LEU A 411 -0.67 7.61 -4.28
N VAL A 412 -0.14 6.44 -3.90
CA VAL A 412 -0.89 5.42 -3.14
C VAL A 412 -1.55 5.99 -1.88
N PRO A 413 -0.91 6.87 -1.08
CA PRO A 413 -1.52 7.43 0.14
C PRO A 413 -2.82 8.19 -0.09
N ILE A 414 -3.04 8.75 -1.28
CA ILE A 414 -4.25 9.53 -1.59
C ILE A 414 -5.35 8.73 -2.30
N VAL A 415 -5.08 7.50 -2.72
CA VAL A 415 -6.07 6.67 -3.43
C VAL A 415 -7.39 6.51 -2.66
N PRO A 416 -7.41 6.27 -1.33
CA PRO A 416 -8.67 6.20 -0.59
C PRO A 416 -9.45 7.51 -0.60
N PHE A 417 -8.76 8.67 -0.66
CA PHE A 417 -9.40 9.99 -0.75
C PHE A 417 -9.94 10.28 -2.16
N CYS A 418 -9.38 9.68 -3.21
CA CYS A 418 -9.99 9.64 -4.53
C CYS A 418 -11.19 8.69 -4.56
N ALA A 419 -11.07 7.51 -3.97
CA ALA A 419 -12.08 6.46 -4.02
C ALA A 419 -13.34 6.80 -3.21
N PHE A 420 -13.21 7.44 -2.05
CA PHE A 420 -14.38 7.72 -1.20
C PHE A 420 -15.45 8.57 -1.91
N PRO A 421 -15.15 9.68 -2.59
CA PRO A 421 -16.15 10.40 -3.38
C PRO A 421 -16.77 9.57 -4.51
N VAL A 422 -16.01 8.66 -5.14
CA VAL A 422 -16.50 7.80 -6.23
C VAL A 422 -17.72 6.97 -5.80
N LEU A 423 -17.84 6.64 -4.50
CA LEU A 423 -19.02 5.94 -3.95
C LEU A 423 -20.33 6.57 -4.39
N PHE A 424 -20.41 7.90 -4.31
CA PHE A 424 -21.63 8.65 -4.60
C PHE A 424 -21.93 8.73 -6.10
N ALA A 425 -20.90 8.77 -6.93
CA ALA A 425 -21.04 8.70 -8.39
C ALA A 425 -21.49 7.29 -8.83
N LEU A 426 -20.88 6.24 -8.30
CA LEU A 426 -21.27 4.85 -8.57
C LEU A 426 -22.72 4.58 -8.17
N ASP A 427 -23.14 5.08 -7.01
CA ASP A 427 -24.51 4.91 -6.51
C ASP A 427 -25.55 5.45 -7.49
N GLN A 428 -25.27 6.59 -8.12
CA GLN A 428 -26.11 7.15 -9.17
C GLN A 428 -26.01 6.40 -10.50
N MET A 429 -24.77 6.15 -10.96
CA MET A 429 -24.53 5.56 -12.29
C MET A 429 -25.06 4.13 -12.41
N LEU A 430 -25.05 3.35 -11.34
CA LEU A 430 -25.62 2.00 -11.33
C LEU A 430 -27.15 1.98 -11.46
N GLY A 431 -27.83 3.12 -11.27
CA GLY A 431 -29.28 3.25 -11.42
C GLY A 431 -29.77 3.22 -12.87
N TRP A 432 -28.93 3.44 -13.88
CA TRP A 432 -29.28 3.55 -15.29
C TRP A 432 -28.32 2.80 -16.21
N THR A 433 -28.81 2.34 -17.38
CA THR A 433 -28.09 1.39 -18.22
C THR A 433 -26.76 1.93 -18.77
N VAL A 434 -26.76 3.15 -19.33
CA VAL A 434 -25.53 3.77 -19.86
C VAL A 434 -24.49 3.95 -18.75
N GLY A 435 -24.93 4.36 -17.55
CA GLY A 435 -24.06 4.46 -16.38
C GLY A 435 -23.43 3.12 -16.02
N ARG A 436 -24.18 2.03 -16.01
CA ARG A 436 -23.65 0.67 -15.78
C ARG A 436 -22.61 0.25 -16.80
N VAL A 437 -22.85 0.53 -18.09
CA VAL A 437 -21.91 0.24 -19.17
C VAL A 437 -20.61 1.06 -18.98
N ALA A 438 -20.72 2.36 -18.71
CA ALA A 438 -19.56 3.21 -18.46
C ALA A 438 -18.75 2.73 -17.23
N VAL A 439 -19.43 2.42 -16.13
CA VAL A 439 -18.76 1.87 -14.93
C VAL A 439 -18.08 0.53 -15.24
N ALA A 440 -18.72 -0.36 -15.99
CA ALA A 440 -18.13 -1.64 -16.37
C ALA A 440 -16.88 -1.46 -17.25
N ALA A 441 -16.89 -0.53 -18.20
CA ALA A 441 -15.73 -0.23 -19.04
C ALA A 441 -14.55 0.34 -18.22
N LEU A 442 -14.81 1.33 -17.35
CA LEU A 442 -13.79 1.93 -16.49
C LEU A 442 -13.23 0.92 -15.49
N ALA A 443 -14.10 0.10 -14.89
CA ALA A 443 -13.70 -0.96 -13.96
C ALA A 443 -12.91 -2.06 -14.67
N GLY A 444 -13.34 -2.49 -15.85
CA GLY A 444 -12.69 -3.52 -16.66
C GLY A 444 -11.25 -3.12 -17.03
N TRP A 445 -11.07 -1.88 -17.52
CA TRP A 445 -9.72 -1.38 -17.78
C TRP A 445 -8.87 -1.33 -16.51
N SER A 446 -9.42 -0.82 -15.40
CA SER A 446 -8.70 -0.69 -14.15
C SER A 446 -8.24 -2.04 -13.61
N ILE A 447 -9.09 -3.06 -13.67
CA ILE A 447 -8.74 -4.44 -13.30
C ILE A 447 -7.64 -4.94 -14.24
N PHE A 448 -7.82 -4.81 -15.56
CA PHE A 448 -6.85 -5.25 -16.55
C PHE A 448 -5.47 -4.63 -16.30
N ALA A 449 -5.38 -3.29 -16.17
CA ALA A 449 -4.12 -2.61 -16.01
C ALA A 449 -3.42 -2.98 -14.69
N CYS A 450 -4.14 -2.95 -13.56
CA CYS A 450 -3.55 -3.24 -12.25
C CYS A 450 -3.14 -4.71 -12.09
N TRP A 451 -3.92 -5.66 -12.61
CA TRP A 451 -3.56 -7.07 -12.55
C TRP A 451 -2.45 -7.41 -13.53
N SER A 452 -2.42 -6.82 -14.73
CA SER A 452 -1.30 -7.00 -15.64
C SER A 452 0.01 -6.49 -15.04
N GLY A 453 -0.01 -5.34 -14.36
CA GLY A 453 1.14 -4.81 -13.64
C GLY A 453 1.60 -5.73 -12.51
N LEU A 454 0.68 -6.28 -11.71
CA LEU A 454 1.01 -7.21 -10.63
C LEU A 454 1.56 -8.53 -11.17
N LEU A 455 0.87 -9.13 -12.13
CA LEU A 455 1.18 -10.48 -12.63
C LEU A 455 2.43 -10.52 -13.52
N GLY A 456 2.64 -9.50 -14.37
CA GLY A 456 3.81 -9.36 -15.23
C GLY A 456 4.93 -8.53 -14.61
N GLY A 457 4.80 -8.16 -13.34
CA GLY A 457 5.64 -7.16 -12.68
C GLY A 457 6.87 -7.70 -11.97
N GLU A 458 7.39 -8.85 -12.32
CA GLU A 458 8.65 -9.36 -11.75
C GLU A 458 9.83 -8.45 -12.07
N LEU A 459 9.86 -7.96 -13.29
CA LEU A 459 10.77 -6.93 -13.72
C LEU A 459 10.01 -5.60 -13.62
N PHE A 460 10.30 -4.82 -12.60
CA PHE A 460 9.77 -3.47 -12.52
C PHE A 460 10.08 -2.73 -13.82
N PRO A 461 9.08 -2.04 -14.41
CA PRO A 461 9.29 -1.26 -15.60
C PRO A 461 10.44 -0.30 -15.39
N VAL A 462 11.39 -0.33 -16.30
CA VAL A 462 12.52 0.60 -16.27
C VAL A 462 12.02 2.01 -16.52
N SER A 463 12.62 2.98 -15.83
CA SER A 463 12.14 4.37 -15.82
C SER A 463 12.12 5.08 -17.18
N TRP A 464 12.73 4.51 -18.21
CA TRP A 464 12.73 5.04 -19.60
C TRP A 464 11.64 4.45 -20.49
N HIS A 465 10.93 3.37 -20.09
CA HIS A 465 9.77 2.88 -20.82
C HIS A 465 8.58 3.81 -20.63
N ARG A 466 8.06 4.34 -21.73
CA ARG A 466 6.95 5.30 -21.68
C ARG A 466 5.59 4.65 -21.45
N ASN A 467 5.47 3.36 -21.74
CA ASN A 467 4.26 2.60 -21.51
C ASN A 467 4.57 1.21 -20.93
N PRO A 468 4.87 1.12 -19.63
CA PRO A 468 5.27 -0.12 -18.98
C PRO A 468 4.25 -1.26 -19.11
N LEU A 469 2.95 -0.95 -19.12
CA LEU A 469 1.91 -1.95 -19.28
C LEU A 469 2.08 -2.76 -20.58
N PHE A 470 2.34 -2.05 -21.70
CA PHE A 470 2.46 -2.68 -23.03
C PHE A 470 3.89 -3.10 -23.37
N GLN A 471 4.89 -2.44 -22.79
CA GLN A 471 6.31 -2.69 -23.11
C GLN A 471 6.95 -3.73 -22.19
N ASP A 472 6.43 -3.90 -20.98
CA ASP A 472 6.98 -4.81 -19.98
C ASP A 472 5.94 -5.87 -19.55
N SER A 473 4.83 -5.45 -18.93
CA SER A 473 3.92 -6.40 -18.27
C SER A 473 3.23 -7.35 -19.24
N LEU A 474 2.68 -6.86 -20.35
CA LEU A 474 1.98 -7.73 -21.31
C LEU A 474 2.90 -8.70 -22.06
N PRO A 475 4.13 -8.34 -22.50
CA PRO A 475 5.09 -9.30 -23.03
C PRO A 475 5.44 -10.43 -22.05
N GLU A 476 5.66 -10.12 -20.76
CA GLU A 476 5.91 -11.15 -19.75
C GLU A 476 4.72 -12.11 -19.62
N LEU A 477 3.50 -11.59 -19.57
CA LEU A 477 2.28 -12.39 -19.51
C LEU A 477 2.08 -13.26 -20.76
N ALA A 478 2.38 -12.72 -21.95
CA ALA A 478 2.33 -13.47 -23.22
C ALA A 478 3.38 -14.58 -23.26
N GLY A 479 4.53 -14.38 -22.65
CA GLY A 479 5.59 -15.37 -22.45
C GLY A 479 5.28 -16.40 -21.36
N ASN A 480 4.10 -16.37 -20.73
CA ASN A 480 3.74 -17.22 -19.58
C ASN A 480 4.61 -16.98 -18.34
N HIS A 481 5.23 -15.81 -18.21
CA HIS A 481 6.00 -15.41 -17.04
C HIS A 481 5.10 -14.69 -16.05
N ILE A 482 4.72 -15.41 -15.00
CA ILE A 482 3.86 -14.90 -13.94
C ILE A 482 4.71 -14.59 -12.70
N ALA A 483 4.45 -13.45 -12.06
CA ALA A 483 5.11 -13.04 -10.82
C ALA A 483 5.13 -14.17 -9.78
N PRO A 484 6.26 -14.40 -9.07
CA PRO A 484 6.38 -15.44 -8.07
C PRO A 484 5.25 -15.38 -7.04
N ASN A 485 4.65 -16.53 -6.78
CA ASN A 485 3.50 -16.63 -5.93
C ASN A 485 3.41 -18.02 -5.24
N ALA A 486 2.46 -18.18 -4.32
CA ALA A 486 2.33 -19.40 -3.53
C ALA A 486 2.03 -20.67 -4.35
N GLY A 487 1.57 -20.55 -5.61
CA GLY A 487 1.36 -21.68 -6.49
C GLY A 487 2.65 -22.44 -6.83
N LEU A 488 3.81 -21.78 -6.72
CA LEU A 488 5.12 -22.41 -6.92
C LEU A 488 5.42 -23.51 -5.88
N PHE A 489 4.82 -23.44 -4.67
CA PHE A 489 4.95 -24.49 -3.66
C PHE A 489 4.21 -25.78 -4.00
N LEU A 490 3.38 -25.75 -5.05
CA LEU A 490 2.63 -26.90 -5.58
C LEU A 490 3.22 -27.37 -6.93
N ASP A 491 4.45 -26.98 -7.24
CA ASP A 491 5.17 -27.27 -8.50
C ASP A 491 4.43 -26.81 -9.77
N LEU A 492 3.52 -25.81 -9.63
CA LEU A 492 2.79 -25.22 -10.75
C LEU A 492 3.66 -24.16 -11.44
N GLN A 493 3.41 -23.92 -12.74
CA GLN A 493 4.18 -22.99 -13.55
C GLN A 493 3.26 -22.03 -14.34
N GLY A 494 3.76 -20.82 -14.60
CA GLY A 494 3.07 -19.82 -15.39
C GLY A 494 1.64 -19.57 -14.87
N TRP A 495 0.67 -19.51 -15.75
CA TRP A 495 -0.74 -19.25 -15.39
C TRP A 495 -1.36 -20.28 -14.44
N GLN A 496 -0.84 -21.52 -14.43
CA GLN A 496 -1.34 -22.56 -13.52
C GLN A 496 -1.12 -22.18 -12.05
N THR A 497 -0.09 -21.39 -11.76
CA THR A 497 0.19 -20.91 -10.39
C THR A 497 -0.96 -20.12 -9.79
N LEU A 498 -1.89 -19.61 -10.60
CA LEU A 498 -3.06 -18.84 -10.13
C LEU A 498 -4.27 -19.71 -9.79
N LEU A 499 -4.28 -21.00 -10.13
CA LEU A 499 -5.39 -21.91 -9.82
C LEU A 499 -5.67 -22.04 -8.31
N PRO A 500 -4.65 -22.18 -7.44
CA PRO A 500 -4.90 -22.21 -6.00
C PRO A 500 -5.45 -20.88 -5.47
N LEU A 501 -5.02 -19.74 -6.02
CA LEU A 501 -5.59 -18.46 -5.66
C LEU A 501 -7.09 -18.39 -5.99
N ALA A 502 -7.46 -18.83 -7.21
CA ALA A 502 -8.87 -18.88 -7.60
C ALA A 502 -9.69 -19.77 -6.66
N ALA A 503 -9.16 -20.96 -6.31
CA ALA A 503 -9.81 -21.87 -5.35
C ALA A 503 -9.99 -21.23 -3.96
N LEU A 504 -8.96 -20.55 -3.44
CA LEU A 504 -9.02 -19.85 -2.16
C LEU A 504 -10.04 -18.70 -2.17
N VAL A 505 -10.08 -17.91 -3.24
CA VAL A 505 -11.06 -16.84 -3.41
C VAL A 505 -12.49 -17.41 -3.43
N ILE A 506 -12.73 -18.49 -4.19
CA ILE A 506 -14.03 -19.17 -4.23
C ILE A 506 -14.39 -19.67 -2.83
N LEU A 507 -13.45 -20.30 -2.11
CA LEU A 507 -13.67 -20.79 -0.75
C LEU A 507 -14.13 -19.65 0.19
N VAL A 508 -13.44 -18.50 0.18
CA VAL A 508 -13.82 -17.33 1.00
C VAL A 508 -15.22 -16.83 0.64
N LEU A 509 -15.56 -16.82 -0.66
CA LEU A 509 -16.89 -16.39 -1.12
C LEU A 509 -18.01 -17.36 -0.70
N VAL A 510 -17.76 -18.67 -0.70
CA VAL A 510 -18.74 -19.70 -0.38
C VAL A 510 -18.91 -19.87 1.14
N VAL A 511 -17.82 -20.00 1.90
CA VAL A 511 -17.85 -20.23 3.35
C VAL A 511 -18.45 -19.06 4.11
N GLY A 512 -18.25 -17.85 3.63
CA GLY A 512 -18.80 -16.63 4.25
C GLY A 512 -20.29 -16.37 3.98
N GLN A 513 -21.04 -17.26 3.31
CA GLN A 513 -22.47 -17.05 3.08
C GLN A 513 -23.27 -17.25 4.38
N PRO A 514 -24.13 -16.31 4.80
CA PRO A 514 -25.02 -16.55 5.93
C PRO A 514 -25.93 -17.75 5.59
N SER A 515 -26.11 -18.62 6.59
CA SER A 515 -26.85 -19.90 6.51
C SER A 515 -28.30 -19.83 5.96
N GLY A 516 -28.78 -18.65 5.60
CA GLY A 516 -30.09 -18.43 4.99
C GLY A 516 -30.25 -18.91 3.53
N LEU A 517 -29.17 -19.23 2.81
CA LEU A 517 -29.27 -19.79 1.45
C LEU A 517 -29.22 -21.32 1.42
N ARG A 518 -28.74 -21.97 2.47
CA ARG A 518 -28.81 -23.44 2.60
C ARG A 518 -30.25 -23.97 2.79
N GLY A 519 -31.18 -23.12 3.25
CA GLY A 519 -32.59 -23.50 3.48
C GLY A 519 -33.49 -23.42 2.25
N ARG A 520 -33.02 -22.90 1.09
CA ARG A 520 -33.86 -22.77 -0.11
C ARG A 520 -33.73 -23.93 -1.10
N LEU A 521 -32.84 -24.87 -0.86
CA LEU A 521 -32.67 -26.05 -1.70
C LEU A 521 -33.29 -27.34 -1.12
N THR A 522 -33.85 -27.29 0.09
CA THR A 522 -34.53 -28.46 0.71
C THR A 522 -35.81 -28.01 1.40
N GLY A 523 -36.94 -28.23 0.76
CA GLY A 523 -38.25 -28.36 1.38
C GLY A 523 -39.30 -27.29 1.02
N PRO A 524 -40.55 -27.72 0.77
CA PRO A 524 -41.64 -26.87 0.34
C PRO A 524 -42.33 -26.15 1.50
N SER A 525 -42.51 -24.85 1.29
CA SER A 525 -43.59 -23.99 1.84
C SER A 525 -44.55 -24.54 2.89
N LEU A 526 -44.36 -24.20 4.18
CA LEU A 526 -45.37 -24.31 5.22
C LEU A 526 -45.49 -23.05 6.12
N VAL A 527 -45.26 -21.87 5.60
CA VAL A 527 -45.53 -20.59 6.32
C VAL A 527 -46.33 -19.64 5.41
N ARG A 528 -47.50 -20.09 5.01
CA ARG A 528 -48.52 -19.22 4.35
C ARG A 528 -49.90 -19.34 4.98
N ARG A 529 -50.01 -19.65 6.26
CA ARG A 529 -51.32 -19.80 6.96
C ARG A 529 -51.55 -18.98 8.21
N GLU A 530 -50.66 -18.09 8.65
CA GLU A 530 -50.90 -17.29 9.85
C GLU A 530 -51.02 -15.79 9.69
N ARG A 531 -51.25 -15.26 8.49
CA ARG A 531 -51.50 -13.81 8.30
C ARG A 531 -52.95 -13.44 7.92
N LEU A 532 -53.90 -14.32 8.13
CA LEU A 532 -55.34 -14.05 7.86
C LEU A 532 -56.27 -14.18 9.06
N ALA A 533 -55.74 -14.20 10.29
CA ALA A 533 -56.53 -14.34 11.51
C ALA A 533 -56.52 -13.14 12.48
N ILE A 534 -55.99 -11.97 12.07
CA ILE A 534 -56.09 -10.74 12.87
C ILE A 534 -56.62 -9.59 11.98
N GLN A 535 -57.81 -9.77 11.46
CA GLN A 535 -58.74 -8.72 11.03
C GLN A 535 -60.13 -9.31 11.09
N LYS A 536 -60.67 -9.41 12.27
CA LYS A 536 -62.09 -9.31 12.59
C LYS A 536 -62.21 -8.73 13.97
#